data_0bf14a8fe348fa307d3e623b338db1a3
#
_entry.id   0bf14a8fe348fa307d3e623b338db1a3
#
_cell.length_a   1.000
_cell.length_b   1.000
_cell.length_c   1.000
_cell.angle_alpha   90.00
_cell.angle_beta   90.00
_cell.angle_gamma   90.00
#
_symmetry.space_group_name_H-M   'P 1'
#
loop_
_entity.id
_entity.type
_entity.pdbx_description
1 polymer ?
#
loop_
_entity_poly.entity_id
_entity_poly.type
_entity_poly.pdbx_seq_one_letter_code
_entity_poly.pdbx_strand_id
1 'polypeptide(L)'
;MNALLSIDGVSKRFRGLLAVDNASFRVTQGSIFGVIGPNGAGKTTLFNIIAGVLRPDQGSITFAGQRVDGLRSDEICRRGIGRTFQLVRPFPALSVEDNVIVGAMLHRPDLAAARARAHEVLRRLDLFGKRDQLASGLTLPDRKRLEVARALATDPQLLLLDEVMAGLRPAETDRMVAILTTLNRETGLTILLIEHVMRAVMALAERVLVLHHGAAIAEGPPDAVVREPAVVESYLGAEAVD
;
A
#
# COMPACT_ATOMS: atom_id res chain seq x y z
N MET A 1 2.64 -11.22 19.34
CA MET A 1 1.72 -10.49 18.42
C MET A 1 1.52 -11.36 17.18
N ASN A 2 0.27 -11.52 16.71
CA ASN A 2 -0.01 -12.39 15.56
C ASN A 2 0.35 -11.68 14.25
N ALA A 3 1.04 -12.39 13.35
CA ALA A 3 1.26 -11.91 11.99
C ALA A 3 -0.07 -11.94 11.22
N LEU A 4 -0.47 -10.80 10.63
CA LEU A 4 -1.63 -10.73 9.75
C LEU A 4 -1.27 -11.21 8.34
N LEU A 5 -0.08 -10.80 7.84
CA LEU A 5 0.46 -11.23 6.55
C LEU A 5 1.81 -11.91 6.80
N SER A 6 2.01 -13.07 6.18
CA SER A 6 3.29 -13.79 6.15
C SER A 6 3.65 -14.09 4.71
N ILE A 7 4.83 -13.68 4.32
CA ILE A 7 5.49 -13.98 3.05
C ILE A 7 6.60 -14.96 3.36
N ASP A 8 6.65 -16.09 2.65
CA ASP A 8 7.59 -17.16 2.92
C ASP A 8 8.22 -17.69 1.61
N GLY A 9 9.47 -17.35 1.39
CA GLY A 9 10.26 -17.79 0.24
C GLY A 9 9.72 -17.36 -1.12
N VAL A 10 9.01 -16.23 -1.21
CA VAL A 10 8.36 -15.80 -2.45
C VAL A 10 9.39 -15.37 -3.48
N SER A 11 9.29 -15.97 -4.66
CA SER A 11 10.14 -15.62 -5.82
C SER A 11 9.28 -15.38 -7.05
N LYS A 12 9.76 -14.47 -7.94
CA LYS A 12 9.15 -14.16 -9.22
C LYS A 12 10.18 -13.85 -10.28
N ARG A 13 10.08 -14.57 -11.40
CA ARG A 13 10.93 -14.37 -12.57
C ARG A 13 10.12 -13.89 -13.77
N PHE A 14 10.65 -12.93 -14.50
CA PHE A 14 10.14 -12.52 -15.81
C PHE A 14 11.19 -12.82 -16.86
N ARG A 15 10.95 -13.84 -17.69
CA ARG A 15 11.93 -14.33 -18.68
C ARG A 15 13.28 -14.62 -18.01
N GLY A 16 14.32 -13.79 -18.26
CA GLY A 16 15.64 -13.92 -17.64
C GLY A 16 15.86 -13.18 -16.34
N LEU A 17 14.95 -12.24 -15.97
CA LEU A 17 15.10 -11.36 -14.80
C LEU A 17 14.42 -11.98 -13.57
N LEU A 18 15.15 -12.15 -12.48
CA LEU A 18 14.62 -12.50 -11.17
C LEU A 18 14.19 -11.20 -10.45
N ALA A 19 12.88 -10.89 -10.51
CA ALA A 19 12.37 -9.62 -10.02
C ALA A 19 12.06 -9.62 -8.52
N VAL A 20 11.78 -10.79 -7.94
CA VAL A 20 11.70 -11.03 -6.49
C VAL A 20 12.41 -12.35 -6.23
N ASP A 21 13.33 -12.34 -5.28
CA ASP A 21 14.20 -13.47 -4.95
C ASP A 21 14.06 -13.85 -3.49
N ASN A 22 13.42 -14.98 -3.23
CA ASN A 22 13.29 -15.62 -1.91
C ASN A 22 12.84 -14.65 -0.79
N ALA A 23 11.92 -13.73 -1.10
CA ALA A 23 11.47 -12.74 -0.14
C ALA A 23 10.68 -13.42 1.00
N SER A 24 11.07 -13.13 2.25
CA SER A 24 10.42 -13.65 3.45
C SER A 24 10.33 -12.55 4.50
N PHE A 25 9.13 -12.24 4.98
CA PHE A 25 8.88 -11.27 6.05
C PHE A 25 7.47 -11.43 6.62
N ARG A 26 7.20 -10.77 7.74
CA ARG A 26 5.90 -10.80 8.40
C ARG A 26 5.42 -9.40 8.73
N VAL A 27 4.13 -9.15 8.52
CA VAL A 27 3.47 -7.91 8.93
C VAL A 27 2.54 -8.20 10.10
N THR A 28 2.80 -7.54 11.22
CA THR A 28 2.01 -7.69 12.44
C THR A 28 0.66 -6.99 12.28
N GLN A 29 -0.40 -7.59 12.81
CA GLN A 29 -1.72 -6.95 12.82
C GLN A 29 -1.68 -5.60 13.54
N GLY A 30 -2.27 -4.57 12.93
CA GLY A 30 -2.34 -3.22 13.46
C GLY A 30 -1.08 -2.38 13.28
N SER A 31 0.02 -2.94 12.73
CA SER A 31 1.25 -2.20 12.49
C SER A 31 1.26 -1.48 11.13
N ILE A 32 2.16 -0.52 11.00
CA ILE A 32 2.54 0.09 9.71
C ILE A 32 3.92 -0.44 9.32
N PHE A 33 3.99 -1.14 8.18
CA PHE A 33 5.20 -1.77 7.67
C PHE A 33 5.61 -1.15 6.33
N GLY A 34 6.88 -0.75 6.19
CA GLY A 34 7.42 -0.15 4.97
C GLY A 34 8.20 -1.16 4.12
N VAL A 35 8.08 -1.04 2.78
CA VAL A 35 8.98 -1.70 1.82
C VAL A 35 9.66 -0.60 1.03
N ILE A 36 10.98 -0.50 1.19
CA ILE A 36 11.81 0.52 0.53
C ILE A 36 12.87 -0.14 -0.35
N GLY A 37 13.60 0.65 -1.10
CA GLY A 37 14.67 0.21 -1.99
C GLY A 37 14.73 1.05 -3.28
N PRO A 38 15.82 0.98 -4.05
CA PRO A 38 15.98 1.73 -5.29
C PRO A 38 14.93 1.34 -6.36
N ASN A 39 14.90 2.11 -7.46
CA ASN A 39 14.06 1.78 -8.61
C ASN A 39 14.50 0.42 -9.20
N GLY A 40 13.54 -0.40 -9.60
CA GLY A 40 13.82 -1.75 -10.09
C GLY A 40 14.11 -2.81 -9.02
N ALA A 41 14.10 -2.47 -7.73
CA ALA A 41 14.37 -3.40 -6.62
C ALA A 41 13.35 -4.53 -6.45
N GLY A 42 12.22 -4.53 -7.17
CA GLY A 42 11.20 -5.58 -7.08
C GLY A 42 9.96 -5.22 -6.23
N LYS A 43 9.92 -4.04 -5.62
CA LYS A 43 8.84 -3.60 -4.71
C LYS A 43 7.44 -3.74 -5.31
N THR A 44 7.21 -3.13 -6.48
CA THR A 44 5.91 -3.19 -7.16
C THR A 44 5.56 -4.61 -7.61
N THR A 45 6.55 -5.42 -7.97
CA THR A 45 6.34 -6.85 -8.27
C THR A 45 5.84 -7.59 -7.04
N LEU A 46 6.47 -7.38 -5.88
CA LEU A 46 6.05 -7.98 -4.61
C LEU A 46 4.62 -7.57 -4.25
N PHE A 47 4.26 -6.28 -4.37
CA PHE A 47 2.89 -5.82 -4.15
C PHE A 47 1.89 -6.43 -5.12
N ASN A 48 2.26 -6.58 -6.40
CA ASN A 48 1.43 -7.23 -7.40
C ASN A 48 1.18 -8.70 -7.05
N ILE A 49 2.15 -9.38 -6.44
CA ILE A 49 1.99 -10.76 -5.98
C ILE A 49 1.05 -10.80 -4.77
N ILE A 50 1.25 -9.96 -3.77
CA ILE A 50 0.40 -9.90 -2.56
C ILE A 50 -1.05 -9.57 -2.93
N ALA A 51 -1.25 -8.66 -3.90
CA ALA A 51 -2.57 -8.26 -4.37
C ALA A 51 -3.22 -9.23 -5.40
N GLY A 52 -2.58 -10.36 -5.72
CA GLY A 52 -3.10 -11.36 -6.66
C GLY A 52 -3.15 -10.92 -8.13
N VAL A 53 -2.42 -9.86 -8.48
CA VAL A 53 -2.22 -9.43 -9.88
C VAL A 53 -1.22 -10.35 -10.58
N LEU A 54 -0.22 -10.83 -9.83
CA LEU A 54 0.79 -11.77 -10.29
C LEU A 54 0.80 -13.01 -9.39
N ARG A 55 1.01 -14.17 -9.98
CA ARG A 55 1.28 -15.39 -9.20
C ARG A 55 2.76 -15.49 -8.89
N PRO A 56 3.16 -15.85 -7.66
CA PRO A 56 4.55 -16.21 -7.38
C PRO A 56 4.92 -17.48 -8.15
N ASP A 57 6.20 -17.62 -8.48
CA ASP A 57 6.72 -18.85 -9.09
C ASP A 57 7.14 -19.85 -8.00
N GLN A 58 7.54 -19.34 -6.82
CA GLN A 58 7.88 -20.13 -5.64
C GLN A 58 7.42 -19.42 -4.36
N GLY A 59 7.40 -20.17 -3.25
CA GLY A 59 7.02 -19.67 -1.93
C GLY A 59 5.53 -19.67 -1.69
N SER A 60 5.14 -19.03 -0.59
CA SER A 60 3.73 -18.95 -0.18
C SER A 60 3.40 -17.62 0.50
N ILE A 61 2.12 -17.27 0.45
CA ILE A 61 1.57 -16.09 1.11
C ILE A 61 0.40 -16.52 1.98
N THR A 62 0.49 -16.19 3.26
CA THR A 62 -0.57 -16.43 4.23
C THR A 62 -1.12 -15.10 4.74
N PHE A 63 -2.43 -14.90 4.66
CA PHE A 63 -3.14 -13.75 5.17
C PHE A 63 -4.22 -14.20 6.16
N ALA A 64 -4.24 -13.61 7.36
CA ALA A 64 -5.16 -13.99 8.45
C ALA A 64 -5.22 -15.51 8.69
N GLY A 65 -4.07 -16.19 8.64
CA GLY A 65 -3.94 -17.63 8.82
C GLY A 65 -4.35 -18.49 7.62
N GLN A 66 -4.77 -17.88 6.50
CA GLN A 66 -5.20 -18.60 5.29
C GLN A 66 -4.23 -18.35 4.13
N ARG A 67 -3.93 -19.40 3.38
CA ARG A 67 -3.12 -19.30 2.17
C ARG A 67 -3.87 -18.53 1.08
N VAL A 68 -3.21 -17.54 0.48
CA VAL A 68 -3.81 -16.63 -0.51
C VAL A 68 -3.05 -16.54 -1.83
N ASP A 69 -1.83 -17.10 -1.92
CA ASP A 69 -1.07 -17.12 -3.16
C ASP A 69 -1.83 -17.85 -4.26
N GLY A 70 -1.83 -17.28 -5.46
CA GLY A 70 -2.56 -17.83 -6.61
C GLY A 70 -4.05 -17.46 -6.69
N LEU A 71 -4.61 -16.80 -5.68
CA LEU A 71 -5.94 -16.22 -5.76
C LEU A 71 -5.94 -15.00 -6.69
N ARG A 72 -7.12 -14.69 -7.26
CA ARG A 72 -7.33 -13.52 -8.10
C ARG A 72 -7.47 -12.25 -7.21
N SER A 73 -7.19 -11.08 -7.78
CA SER A 73 -7.25 -9.80 -7.05
C SER A 73 -8.61 -9.51 -6.42
N ASP A 74 -9.72 -9.91 -7.08
CA ASP A 74 -11.06 -9.73 -6.54
C ASP A 74 -11.32 -10.65 -5.32
N GLU A 75 -10.77 -11.87 -5.33
CA GLU A 75 -10.85 -12.80 -4.19
C GLU A 75 -10.01 -12.32 -3.01
N ILE A 76 -8.82 -11.78 -3.29
CA ILE A 76 -7.93 -11.17 -2.29
C ILE A 76 -8.59 -9.93 -1.67
N CYS A 77 -9.21 -9.08 -2.49
CA CYS A 77 -9.93 -7.91 -1.99
C CYS A 77 -11.09 -8.32 -1.07
N ARG A 78 -11.89 -9.32 -1.45
CA ARG A 78 -12.98 -9.85 -0.60
C ARG A 78 -12.48 -10.47 0.72
N ARG A 79 -11.24 -10.92 0.77
CA ARG A 79 -10.62 -11.42 2.01
C ARG A 79 -10.09 -10.32 2.92
N GLY A 80 -10.14 -9.06 2.50
CA GLY A 80 -9.76 -7.92 3.31
C GLY A 80 -8.37 -7.36 3.02
N ILE A 81 -7.82 -7.56 1.83
CA ILE A 81 -6.62 -6.86 1.36
C ILE A 81 -7.05 -5.78 0.36
N GLY A 82 -7.09 -4.52 0.79
CA GLY A 82 -7.32 -3.37 -0.07
C GLY A 82 -6.00 -2.84 -0.65
N ARG A 83 -6.06 -2.24 -1.86
CA ARG A 83 -4.86 -1.70 -2.51
C ARG A 83 -5.13 -0.37 -3.21
N THR A 84 -4.18 0.57 -3.10
CA THR A 84 -4.06 1.72 -4.01
C THR A 84 -3.20 1.35 -5.22
N PHE A 85 -3.30 2.14 -6.29
CA PHE A 85 -2.47 1.95 -7.47
C PHE A 85 -1.50 3.12 -7.61
N GLN A 86 -0.29 2.84 -8.10
CA GLN A 86 0.75 3.85 -8.33
C GLN A 86 0.26 4.99 -9.25
N LEU A 87 -0.43 4.63 -10.33
CA LEU A 87 -1.12 5.61 -11.18
C LEU A 87 -2.52 5.85 -10.65
N VAL A 88 -2.74 7.06 -10.13
CA VAL A 88 -4.06 7.48 -9.64
C VAL A 88 -5.07 7.48 -10.79
N ARG A 89 -6.01 6.53 -10.77
CA ARG A 89 -7.04 6.36 -11.81
C ARG A 89 -8.44 6.34 -11.18
N PRO A 90 -8.92 7.47 -10.67
CA PRO A 90 -10.32 7.57 -10.28
C PRO A 90 -11.20 7.46 -11.53
N PHE A 91 -12.47 7.19 -11.35
CA PHE A 91 -13.47 7.34 -12.40
C PHE A 91 -13.71 8.83 -12.62
N PRO A 92 -13.16 9.46 -13.68
CA PRO A 92 -13.07 10.92 -13.78
C PRO A 92 -14.44 11.58 -13.98
N ALA A 93 -15.38 10.86 -14.56
CA ALA A 93 -16.76 11.30 -14.81
C ALA A 93 -17.70 11.08 -13.62
N LEU A 94 -17.25 10.38 -12.57
CA LEU A 94 -18.01 10.20 -11.33
C LEU A 94 -17.64 11.26 -10.29
N SER A 95 -18.58 11.53 -9.38
CA SER A 95 -18.30 12.34 -8.20
C SER A 95 -17.28 11.68 -7.28
N VAL A 96 -16.69 12.45 -6.37
CA VAL A 96 -15.83 11.91 -5.30
C VAL A 96 -16.58 10.88 -4.46
N GLU A 97 -17.86 11.16 -4.12
CA GLU A 97 -18.72 10.22 -3.40
C GLU A 97 -18.90 8.92 -4.17
N ASP A 98 -19.32 8.99 -5.44
CA ASP A 98 -19.60 7.80 -6.25
C ASP A 98 -18.35 6.93 -6.45
N ASN A 99 -17.17 7.55 -6.60
CA ASN A 99 -15.90 6.82 -6.64
C ASN A 99 -15.70 5.96 -5.39
N VAL A 100 -16.07 6.45 -4.21
CA VAL A 100 -15.91 5.71 -2.95
C VAL A 100 -17.03 4.70 -2.74
N ILE A 101 -18.26 5.01 -3.17
CA ILE A 101 -19.40 4.08 -3.15
C ILE A 101 -19.06 2.79 -3.88
N VAL A 102 -18.39 2.86 -5.05
CA VAL A 102 -17.98 1.66 -5.81
C VAL A 102 -17.16 0.69 -4.92
N GLY A 103 -16.23 1.20 -4.11
CA GLY A 103 -15.48 0.36 -3.16
C GLY A 103 -16.37 -0.20 -2.03
N ALA A 104 -17.27 0.62 -1.51
CA ALA A 104 -18.15 0.24 -0.40
C ALA A 104 -19.18 -0.84 -0.79
N MET A 105 -19.58 -0.89 -2.06
CA MET A 105 -20.51 -1.89 -2.58
C MET A 105 -19.97 -3.33 -2.54
N LEU A 106 -18.66 -3.53 -2.34
CA LEU A 106 -18.08 -4.86 -2.21
C LEU A 106 -18.74 -5.67 -1.08
N HIS A 107 -19.02 -5.02 0.06
CA HIS A 107 -19.62 -5.65 1.24
C HIS A 107 -21.00 -5.09 1.59
N ARG A 108 -21.47 -4.06 0.87
CA ARG A 108 -22.75 -3.37 1.10
C ARG A 108 -23.49 -3.22 -0.22
N PRO A 109 -24.29 -4.23 -0.64
CA PRO A 109 -25.03 -4.16 -1.90
C PRO A 109 -26.15 -3.10 -1.88
N ASP A 110 -26.62 -2.70 -0.68
CA ASP A 110 -27.56 -1.61 -0.53
C ASP A 110 -26.86 -0.25 -0.71
N LEU A 111 -27.43 0.58 -1.61
CA LEU A 111 -26.84 1.87 -1.97
C LEU A 111 -26.82 2.86 -0.79
N ALA A 112 -27.82 2.85 0.08
CA ALA A 112 -27.88 3.74 1.23
C ALA A 112 -26.78 3.38 2.24
N ALA A 113 -26.57 2.09 2.51
CA ALA A 113 -25.50 1.59 3.36
C ALA A 113 -24.10 1.85 2.75
N ALA A 114 -23.94 1.66 1.44
CA ALA A 114 -22.70 1.97 0.73
C ALA A 114 -22.37 3.48 0.79
N ARG A 115 -23.37 4.34 0.61
CA ARG A 115 -23.24 5.79 0.73
C ARG A 115 -22.87 6.22 2.15
N ALA A 116 -23.50 5.65 3.16
CA ALA A 116 -23.16 5.93 4.56
C ALA A 116 -21.69 5.59 4.85
N ARG A 117 -21.20 4.46 4.36
CA ARG A 117 -19.79 4.06 4.46
C ARG A 117 -18.89 5.02 3.70
N ALA A 118 -19.25 5.39 2.48
CA ALA A 118 -18.49 6.36 1.68
C ALA A 118 -18.34 7.71 2.43
N HIS A 119 -19.40 8.20 3.04
CA HIS A 119 -19.36 9.42 3.85
C HIS A 119 -18.42 9.32 5.05
N GLU A 120 -18.43 8.19 5.76
CA GLU A 120 -17.50 7.94 6.87
C GLU A 120 -16.05 7.99 6.39
N VAL A 121 -15.75 7.26 5.31
CA VAL A 121 -14.41 7.21 4.72
C VAL A 121 -13.95 8.59 4.23
N LEU A 122 -14.83 9.32 3.55
CA LEU A 122 -14.52 10.67 3.05
C LEU A 122 -14.22 11.66 4.17
N ARG A 123 -14.89 11.55 5.33
CA ARG A 123 -14.56 12.38 6.51
C ARG A 123 -13.18 12.04 7.05
N ARG A 124 -12.82 10.75 7.17
CA ARG A 124 -11.50 10.30 7.64
C ARG A 124 -10.36 10.75 6.73
N LEU A 125 -10.61 10.86 5.42
CA LEU A 125 -9.64 11.29 4.41
C LEU A 125 -9.72 12.79 4.09
N ASP A 126 -10.54 13.55 4.83
CA ASP A 126 -10.73 15.00 4.65
C ASP A 126 -11.13 15.38 3.20
N LEU A 127 -12.05 14.58 2.64
CA LEU A 127 -12.62 14.78 1.30
C LEU A 127 -14.13 15.02 1.31
N PHE A 128 -14.80 14.93 2.46
CA PHE A 128 -16.25 15.01 2.55
C PHE A 128 -16.80 16.33 1.98
N GLY A 129 -16.10 17.45 2.20
CA GLY A 129 -16.49 18.75 1.64
C GLY A 129 -16.43 18.84 0.11
N LYS A 130 -15.79 17.85 -0.54
CA LYS A 130 -15.65 17.76 -2.02
C LYS A 130 -16.46 16.60 -2.61
N ARG A 131 -17.34 15.94 -1.84
CA ARG A 131 -18.03 14.72 -2.24
C ARG A 131 -18.82 14.84 -3.54
N ASP A 132 -19.42 16.01 -3.78
CA ASP A 132 -20.25 16.28 -4.96
C ASP A 132 -19.42 16.71 -6.20
N GLN A 133 -18.13 16.99 -6.02
CA GLN A 133 -17.23 17.40 -7.09
C GLN A 133 -16.86 16.20 -7.97
N LEU A 134 -16.76 16.43 -9.30
CA LEU A 134 -16.22 15.42 -10.22
C LEU A 134 -14.74 15.12 -9.89
N ALA A 135 -14.37 13.85 -9.93
CA ALA A 135 -13.01 13.42 -9.63
C ALA A 135 -11.97 13.99 -10.62
N SER A 136 -12.38 14.30 -11.85
CA SER A 136 -11.53 14.98 -12.86
C SER A 136 -11.04 16.36 -12.41
N GLY A 137 -11.82 17.07 -11.59
CA GLY A 137 -11.49 18.40 -11.08
C GLY A 137 -10.62 18.43 -9.83
N LEU A 138 -10.24 17.27 -9.28
CA LEU A 138 -9.44 17.20 -8.07
C LEU A 138 -7.97 17.56 -8.32
N THR A 139 -7.34 18.20 -7.31
CA THR A 139 -5.88 18.39 -7.24
C THR A 139 -5.16 17.05 -7.06
N LEU A 140 -3.85 17.00 -7.29
CA LEU A 140 -3.07 15.78 -7.08
C LEU A 140 -3.17 15.23 -5.65
N PRO A 141 -3.03 16.05 -4.58
CA PRO A 141 -3.19 15.57 -3.21
C PRO A 141 -4.59 14.98 -2.94
N ASP A 142 -5.64 15.62 -3.49
CA ASP A 142 -7.01 15.12 -3.32
C ASP A 142 -7.22 13.80 -4.07
N ARG A 143 -6.66 13.68 -5.28
CA ARG A 143 -6.70 12.41 -6.03
C ARG A 143 -6.00 11.29 -5.30
N LYS A 144 -4.84 11.54 -4.69
CA LYS A 144 -4.12 10.56 -3.86
C LYS A 144 -4.96 10.13 -2.66
N ARG A 145 -5.61 11.08 -1.96
CA ARG A 145 -6.54 10.76 -0.86
C ARG A 145 -7.77 9.99 -1.34
N LEU A 146 -8.30 10.31 -2.53
CA LEU A 146 -9.42 9.57 -3.12
C LEU A 146 -9.05 8.12 -3.43
N GLU A 147 -7.84 7.83 -3.90
CA GLU A 147 -7.37 6.45 -4.10
C GLU A 147 -7.33 5.68 -2.78
N VAL A 148 -6.80 6.30 -1.71
CA VAL A 148 -6.83 5.70 -0.37
C VAL A 148 -8.28 5.49 0.09
N ALA A 149 -9.17 6.47 -0.14
CA ALA A 149 -10.58 6.36 0.23
C ALA A 149 -11.29 5.19 -0.49
N ARG A 150 -11.04 5.00 -1.78
CA ARG A 150 -11.61 3.90 -2.57
C ARG A 150 -11.16 2.53 -2.02
N ALA A 151 -9.86 2.39 -1.73
CA ALA A 151 -9.34 1.16 -1.13
C ALA A 151 -9.87 0.94 0.29
N LEU A 152 -9.97 2.00 1.12
CA LEU A 152 -10.48 1.92 2.49
C LEU A 152 -11.97 1.56 2.54
N ALA A 153 -12.74 1.97 1.53
CA ALA A 153 -14.16 1.68 1.44
C ALA A 153 -14.49 0.19 1.24
N THR A 154 -13.51 -0.62 0.81
CA THR A 154 -13.63 -2.08 0.74
C THR A 154 -13.50 -2.78 2.09
N ASP A 155 -13.45 -2.04 3.21
CA ASP A 155 -13.28 -2.55 4.58
C ASP A 155 -12.07 -3.49 4.76
N PRO A 156 -10.87 -3.07 4.37
CA PRO A 156 -9.71 -3.95 4.43
C PRO A 156 -9.22 -4.13 5.87
N GLN A 157 -8.64 -5.31 6.17
CA GLN A 157 -7.82 -5.56 7.35
C GLN A 157 -6.35 -5.18 7.08
N LEU A 158 -5.92 -5.29 5.82
CA LEU A 158 -4.61 -4.87 5.32
C LEU A 158 -4.77 -3.90 4.16
N LEU A 159 -4.20 -2.71 4.27
CA LEU A 159 -4.18 -1.72 3.21
C LEU A 159 -2.79 -1.64 2.58
N LEU A 160 -2.70 -1.94 1.29
CA LEU A 160 -1.48 -1.82 0.49
C LEU A 160 -1.44 -0.41 -0.13
N LEU A 161 -0.44 0.39 0.23
CA LEU A 161 -0.24 1.75 -0.28
C LEU A 161 0.99 1.79 -1.20
N ASP A 162 0.78 2.11 -2.48
CA ASP A 162 1.81 2.12 -3.51
C ASP A 162 2.14 3.57 -3.90
N GLU A 163 3.20 4.13 -3.30
CA GLU A 163 3.74 5.47 -3.55
C GLU A 163 2.67 6.59 -3.48
N VAL A 164 1.84 6.55 -2.44
CA VAL A 164 0.74 7.52 -2.30
C VAL A 164 1.21 8.94 -2.00
N MET A 165 2.48 9.13 -1.61
CA MET A 165 3.09 10.44 -1.33
C MET A 165 3.94 10.96 -2.49
N ALA A 166 4.11 10.18 -3.56
CA ALA A 166 4.88 10.60 -4.73
C ALA A 166 4.27 11.83 -5.39
N GLY A 167 5.10 12.86 -5.62
CA GLY A 167 4.71 14.12 -6.25
C GLY A 167 3.96 15.10 -5.33
N LEU A 168 3.80 14.79 -4.05
CA LEU A 168 3.27 15.71 -3.04
C LEU A 168 4.34 16.67 -2.54
N ARG A 169 3.91 17.91 -2.23
CA ARG A 169 4.76 18.87 -1.52
C ARG A 169 4.94 18.46 -0.05
N PRO A 170 5.99 18.93 0.65
CA PRO A 170 6.26 18.54 2.03
C PRO A 170 5.05 18.66 2.97
N ALA A 171 4.33 19.77 2.94
CA ALA A 171 3.14 19.98 3.78
C ALA A 171 1.98 19.04 3.41
N GLU A 172 1.85 18.65 2.14
CA GLU A 172 0.84 17.70 1.67
C GLU A 172 1.21 16.26 2.12
N THR A 173 2.49 15.93 2.09
CA THR A 173 3.03 14.68 2.65
C THR A 173 2.77 14.59 4.15
N ASP A 174 3.06 15.65 4.92
CA ASP A 174 2.80 15.68 6.36
C ASP A 174 1.33 15.48 6.69
N ARG A 175 0.44 16.07 5.89
CA ARG A 175 -1.01 15.87 6.03
C ARG A 175 -1.41 14.42 5.76
N MET A 176 -0.86 13.79 4.71
CA MET A 176 -1.13 12.37 4.41
C MET A 176 -0.61 11.47 5.53
N VAL A 177 0.60 11.73 6.03
CA VAL A 177 1.17 11.02 7.19
C VAL A 177 0.25 11.11 8.40
N ALA A 178 -0.22 12.32 8.75
CA ALA A 178 -1.15 12.52 9.87
C ALA A 178 -2.47 11.75 9.69
N ILE A 179 -3.03 11.75 8.49
CA ILE A 179 -4.26 10.99 8.15
C ILE A 179 -4.02 9.50 8.35
N LEU A 180 -2.95 8.93 7.78
CA LEU A 180 -2.66 7.48 7.86
C LEU A 180 -2.34 7.05 9.29
N THR A 181 -1.59 7.85 10.06
CA THR A 181 -1.31 7.60 11.48
C THR A 181 -2.60 7.58 12.30
N THR A 182 -3.48 8.58 12.09
CA THR A 182 -4.77 8.66 12.79
C THR A 182 -5.64 7.47 12.44
N LEU A 183 -5.73 7.13 11.15
CA LEU A 183 -6.49 5.99 10.67
C LEU A 183 -6.01 4.67 11.30
N ASN A 184 -4.70 4.39 11.28
CA ASN A 184 -4.13 3.19 11.90
C ASN A 184 -4.43 3.13 13.40
N ARG A 185 -4.16 4.22 14.12
CA ARG A 185 -4.36 4.30 15.59
C ARG A 185 -5.83 4.10 16.00
N GLU A 186 -6.78 4.70 15.26
CA GLU A 186 -8.19 4.67 15.63
C GLU A 186 -8.90 3.37 15.24
N THR A 187 -8.45 2.72 14.17
CA THR A 187 -9.14 1.55 13.62
C THR A 187 -8.36 0.24 13.79
N GLY A 188 -7.08 0.30 14.16
CA GLY A 188 -6.21 -0.87 14.16
C GLY A 188 -5.91 -1.41 12.76
N LEU A 189 -6.15 -0.62 11.71
CA LEU A 189 -5.88 -1.01 10.32
C LEU A 189 -4.40 -1.29 10.11
N THR A 190 -4.07 -2.47 9.60
CA THR A 190 -2.70 -2.80 9.22
C THR A 190 -2.39 -2.13 7.87
N ILE A 191 -1.22 -1.51 7.76
CA ILE A 191 -0.79 -0.83 6.54
C ILE A 191 0.56 -1.42 6.10
N LEU A 192 0.64 -1.82 4.84
CA LEU A 192 1.89 -2.14 4.16
C LEU A 192 2.10 -1.10 3.05
N LEU A 193 3.18 -0.34 3.12
CA LEU A 193 3.43 0.75 2.17
C LEU A 193 4.74 0.57 1.39
N ILE A 194 4.70 0.89 0.10
CA ILE A 194 5.89 1.20 -0.68
C ILE A 194 6.03 2.71 -0.73
N GLU A 195 7.17 3.21 -0.33
CA GLU A 195 7.48 4.64 -0.41
C GLU A 195 8.97 4.87 -0.66
N HIS A 196 9.27 5.97 -1.33
CA HIS A 196 10.62 6.50 -1.54
C HIS A 196 10.83 7.86 -0.85
N VAL A 197 9.78 8.45 -0.30
CA VAL A 197 9.84 9.65 0.52
C VAL A 197 10.26 9.25 1.93
N MET A 198 11.58 9.21 2.19
CA MET A 198 12.14 8.70 3.46
C MET A 198 11.55 9.36 4.70
N ARG A 199 11.27 10.68 4.63
CA ARG A 199 10.60 11.39 5.73
C ARG A 199 9.26 10.76 6.12
N ALA A 200 8.48 10.33 5.14
CA ALA A 200 7.20 9.68 5.38
C ALA A 200 7.37 8.26 5.94
N VAL A 201 8.34 7.51 5.41
CA VAL A 201 8.68 6.17 5.91
C VAL A 201 9.09 6.23 7.38
N MET A 202 10.02 7.14 7.73
CA MET A 202 10.50 7.35 9.10
C MET A 202 9.39 7.76 10.08
N ALA A 203 8.39 8.52 9.58
CA ALA A 203 7.29 8.99 10.41
C ALA A 203 6.17 7.96 10.60
N LEU A 204 6.00 7.03 9.67
CA LEU A 204 4.88 6.08 9.64
C LEU A 204 5.27 4.67 10.07
N ALA A 205 6.37 4.14 9.53
CA ALA A 205 6.66 2.73 9.62
C ALA A 205 7.29 2.36 10.97
N GLU A 206 6.76 1.31 11.59
CA GLU A 206 7.36 0.69 12.78
C GLU A 206 8.54 -0.23 12.39
N ARG A 207 8.44 -0.85 11.23
CA ARG A 207 9.48 -1.68 10.62
C ARG A 207 9.52 -1.45 9.12
N VAL A 208 10.70 -1.63 8.55
CA VAL A 208 10.93 -1.55 7.10
C VAL A 208 11.71 -2.77 6.61
N LEU A 209 11.35 -3.21 5.41
CA LEU A 209 12.11 -4.16 4.60
C LEU A 209 12.78 -3.41 3.46
N VAL A 210 14.08 -3.63 3.27
CA VAL A 210 14.81 -3.07 2.12
C VAL A 210 14.97 -4.14 1.07
N LEU A 211 14.46 -3.86 -0.13
CA LEU A 211 14.68 -4.69 -1.31
C LEU A 211 15.78 -4.08 -2.18
N HIS A 212 16.67 -4.94 -2.68
CA HIS A 212 17.67 -4.59 -3.67
C HIS A 212 17.84 -5.76 -4.66
N HIS A 213 17.71 -5.50 -5.97
CA HIS A 213 17.74 -6.53 -7.02
C HIS A 213 16.86 -7.75 -6.75
N GLY A 214 15.67 -7.54 -6.21
CA GLY A 214 14.69 -8.58 -5.88
C GLY A 214 14.88 -9.23 -4.51
N ALA A 215 16.04 -9.12 -3.89
CA ALA A 215 16.36 -9.73 -2.60
C ALA A 215 16.11 -8.77 -1.41
N ALA A 216 15.73 -9.31 -0.27
CA ALA A 216 15.70 -8.60 0.98
C ALA A 216 17.10 -8.47 1.55
N ILE A 217 17.62 -7.23 1.70
CA ILE A 217 18.98 -6.98 2.20
C ILE A 217 19.00 -6.52 3.68
N ALA A 218 17.91 -5.97 4.17
CA ALA A 218 17.76 -5.55 5.57
C ALA A 218 16.30 -5.54 5.99
N GLU A 219 16.04 -5.79 7.28
CA GLU A 219 14.72 -5.62 7.90
C GLU A 219 14.87 -5.16 9.36
N GLY A 220 14.15 -4.12 9.76
CA GLY A 220 14.20 -3.63 11.14
C GLY A 220 13.45 -2.32 11.34
N PRO A 221 13.64 -1.68 12.51
CA PRO A 221 13.18 -0.31 12.73
C PRO A 221 13.82 0.65 11.72
N PRO A 222 13.07 1.65 11.19
CA PRO A 222 13.59 2.54 10.15
C PRO A 222 14.94 3.18 10.49
N ASP A 223 15.10 3.70 11.70
CA ASP A 223 16.34 4.36 12.16
C ASP A 223 17.56 3.44 12.16
N ALA A 224 17.39 2.16 12.38
CA ALA A 224 18.47 1.17 12.35
C ALA A 224 18.83 0.81 10.90
N VAL A 225 17.80 0.50 10.10
CA VAL A 225 17.97 0.00 8.73
C VAL A 225 18.63 1.02 7.80
N VAL A 226 18.29 2.31 7.91
CA VAL A 226 18.90 3.36 7.05
C VAL A 226 20.39 3.58 7.31
N ARG A 227 20.93 3.06 8.42
CA ARG A 227 22.36 3.14 8.76
C ARG A 227 23.17 1.90 8.37
N GLU A 228 22.49 0.85 7.89
CA GLU A 228 23.16 -0.37 7.48
C GLU A 228 24.03 -0.13 6.25
N PRO A 229 25.31 -0.54 6.22
CA PRO A 229 26.22 -0.29 5.10
C PRO A 229 25.68 -0.79 3.77
N ALA A 230 25.09 -1.98 3.75
CA ALA A 230 24.50 -2.56 2.54
C ALA A 230 23.32 -1.74 1.99
N VAL A 231 22.55 -1.11 2.89
CA VAL A 231 21.44 -0.23 2.50
C VAL A 231 21.98 1.06 1.91
N VAL A 232 22.93 1.72 2.59
CA VAL A 232 23.58 2.94 2.11
C VAL A 232 24.19 2.71 0.72
N GLU A 233 24.94 1.64 0.55
CA GLU A 233 25.58 1.27 -0.74
C GLU A 233 24.55 1.05 -1.84
N SER A 234 23.42 0.41 -1.54
CA SER A 234 22.35 0.15 -2.51
C SER A 234 21.71 1.43 -3.09
N TYR A 235 21.71 2.51 -2.34
CA TYR A 235 21.22 3.82 -2.80
C TYR A 235 22.30 4.66 -3.48
N LEU A 236 23.54 4.66 -2.95
CA LEU A 236 24.65 5.42 -3.52
C LEU A 236 25.17 4.79 -4.83
N GLY A 237 25.16 3.47 -4.95
CA GLY A 237 25.55 2.78 -6.17
C GLY A 237 24.56 2.97 -7.33
N ALA A 238 23.28 3.30 -7.04
CA ALA A 238 22.27 3.60 -8.06
C ALA A 238 22.44 4.99 -8.67
N GLU A 239 23.02 5.96 -7.95
CA GLU A 239 23.27 7.33 -8.43
C GLU A 239 24.54 7.45 -9.28
N ALA A 240 25.42 6.44 -9.28
CA ALA A 240 26.68 6.44 -10.03
C ALA A 240 26.55 5.93 -11.48
N VAL A 241 25.34 5.61 -11.94
CA VAL A 241 25.08 4.99 -13.26
C VAL A 241 24.19 5.86 -14.18
N ASP A 242 23.84 7.10 -13.78
CA ASP A 242 23.11 8.05 -14.63
C ASP A 242 24.03 9.13 -15.23
#